data_2e482047081b9106f30156a943f97d25
#
_entry.id   2e482047081b9106f30156a943f97d25
#
_cell.length_a   1.000
_cell.length_b   1.000
_cell.length_c   1.000
_cell.angle_alpha   90.00
_cell.angle_beta   90.00
_cell.angle_gamma   90.00
#
_symmetry.space_group_name_H-M   'P 1'
#
loop_
_entity.id
_entity.type
_entity.pdbx_description
1 polymer ?
#
loop_
_entity_poly.entity_id
_entity_poly.type
_entity_poly.pdbx_seq_one_letter_code
_entity_poly.pdbx_strand_id
1 'polypeptide(L)'
;MIVIGGGFAGVTAAREAALRGCTVLLLEGRERLGGRTWTAPWDGRSIEYGGAWVHWHQPHTFSEITQAGLAVTLGDDGERAGWYVDGQRRSATLKERDAIAQRGWDRFVEGVQEALPMPHDPLHAIDKLARFDRLTIAERLDQLRLGVEEHDVLAAELESLAHAPLDDAGAVSVLRWHALSGYSLALTQFTGGRVTIARGTRALLHAIASAAPFEQRLGVAVAAVTHSANGVEVHTRTADAFEARVAVVAVPVNALGAITFSPELSEGKRGAIAQGQASRGIKIFIHARGEPVLNNSLRPGHPFGHLSSDVLFDDGTQQLIGFGRDASVCDATDVTWVQRSLDDLLPGYEVIDATAHDWLVDEFSRGTWAIHRPGWYEHHHHAMQLPEDRVLFAGSDIANGWAGFIDGAIETGLRAGARAAAMART
;
A
#
# COMPACT_ATOMS: atom_id res chain seq x y z
N MET A 1 -26.76 -1.39 -8.30
CA MET A 1 -25.82 -2.00 -7.34
C MET A 1 -25.27 -0.96 -6.40
N ILE A 2 -24.72 -1.36 -5.25
CA ILE A 2 -24.04 -0.46 -4.32
C ILE A 2 -22.55 -0.81 -4.28
N VAL A 3 -21.70 0.21 -4.23
CA VAL A 3 -20.26 0.07 -3.96
C VAL A 3 -19.94 0.77 -2.65
N ILE A 4 -19.26 0.08 -1.74
CA ILE A 4 -18.90 0.56 -0.41
C ILE A 4 -17.40 0.82 -0.39
N GLY A 5 -17.01 2.09 -0.30
CA GLY A 5 -15.64 2.58 -0.35
C GLY A 5 -15.25 3.22 -1.68
N GLY A 6 -14.76 4.46 -1.62
CA GLY A 6 -14.39 5.31 -2.77
C GLY A 6 -12.90 5.34 -3.09
N GLY A 7 -12.15 4.29 -2.74
CA GLY A 7 -10.77 4.10 -3.18
C GLY A 7 -10.69 3.62 -4.64
N PHE A 8 -9.49 3.43 -5.18
CA PHE A 8 -9.28 2.96 -6.56
C PHE A 8 -10.07 1.69 -6.89
N ALA A 9 -10.16 0.72 -5.96
CA ALA A 9 -10.92 -0.51 -6.18
C ALA A 9 -12.43 -0.24 -6.35
N GLY A 10 -13.02 0.55 -5.45
CA GLY A 10 -14.45 0.86 -5.52
C GLY A 10 -14.82 1.74 -6.70
N VAL A 11 -14.04 2.79 -6.98
CA VAL A 11 -14.25 3.66 -8.15
C VAL A 11 -14.14 2.87 -9.45
N THR A 12 -13.16 1.97 -9.56
CA THR A 12 -13.02 1.08 -10.73
C THR A 12 -14.20 0.12 -10.84
N ALA A 13 -14.63 -0.48 -9.74
CA ALA A 13 -15.79 -1.38 -9.75
C ALA A 13 -17.08 -0.66 -10.14
N ALA A 14 -17.27 0.57 -9.67
CA ALA A 14 -18.42 1.42 -10.02
C ALA A 14 -18.43 1.74 -11.52
N ARG A 15 -17.30 2.21 -12.06
CA ARG A 15 -17.12 2.46 -13.51
C ARG A 15 -17.43 1.22 -14.34
N GLU A 16 -16.81 0.09 -13.99
CA GLU A 16 -16.98 -1.17 -14.74
C GLU A 16 -18.42 -1.65 -14.79
N ALA A 17 -19.12 -1.53 -13.69
CA ALA A 17 -20.53 -1.90 -13.65
C ALA A 17 -21.41 -0.91 -14.43
N ALA A 18 -21.14 0.40 -14.31
CA ALA A 18 -21.86 1.43 -15.06
C ALA A 18 -21.68 1.28 -16.58
N LEU A 19 -20.45 1.01 -17.05
CA LEU A 19 -20.16 0.71 -18.47
C LEU A 19 -20.93 -0.52 -18.98
N ARG A 20 -21.32 -1.44 -18.08
CA ARG A 20 -22.13 -2.62 -18.39
C ARG A 20 -23.64 -2.40 -18.20
N GLY A 21 -24.07 -1.14 -18.02
CA GLY A 21 -25.47 -0.73 -17.95
C GLY A 21 -26.12 -0.87 -16.57
N CYS A 22 -25.33 -1.03 -15.49
CA CYS A 22 -25.88 -1.01 -14.14
C CYS A 22 -26.09 0.43 -13.65
N THR A 23 -27.20 0.67 -12.93
CA THR A 23 -27.32 1.83 -12.04
C THR A 23 -26.48 1.58 -10.80
N VAL A 24 -25.54 2.49 -10.50
CA VAL A 24 -24.56 2.33 -9.41
C VAL A 24 -24.61 3.49 -8.46
N LEU A 25 -24.66 3.18 -7.16
CA LEU A 25 -24.48 4.10 -6.03
C LEU A 25 -23.17 3.74 -5.33
N LEU A 26 -22.22 4.67 -5.26
CA LEU A 26 -20.99 4.55 -4.49
C LEU A 26 -21.13 5.33 -3.19
N LEU A 27 -20.85 4.67 -2.05
CA LEU A 27 -20.85 5.24 -0.70
C LEU A 27 -19.42 5.30 -0.18
N GLU A 28 -18.95 6.49 0.18
CA GLU A 28 -17.63 6.71 0.77
C GLU A 28 -17.76 7.41 2.12
N GLY A 29 -17.07 6.88 3.15
CA GLY A 29 -17.13 7.42 4.51
C GLY A 29 -16.45 8.78 4.68
N ARG A 30 -15.46 9.11 3.85
CA ARG A 30 -14.77 10.40 3.86
C ARG A 30 -15.46 11.41 2.93
N GLU A 31 -15.14 12.69 3.12
CA GLU A 31 -15.53 13.78 2.22
C GLU A 31 -14.69 13.83 0.92
N ARG A 32 -13.96 12.76 0.62
CA ARG A 32 -13.11 12.64 -0.57
C ARG A 32 -13.03 11.21 -1.08
N LEU A 33 -12.84 11.06 -2.36
CA LEU A 33 -12.38 9.80 -2.95
C LEU A 33 -10.88 9.58 -2.72
N GLY A 34 -10.40 8.35 -2.98
CA GLY A 34 -8.99 7.98 -3.02
C GLY A 34 -8.59 6.90 -2.00
N GLY A 35 -9.35 6.76 -0.92
CA GLY A 35 -8.98 5.80 0.12
C GLY A 35 -7.59 6.10 0.70
N ARG A 36 -6.65 5.14 0.58
CA ARG A 36 -5.25 5.23 1.03
C ARG A 36 -4.31 5.97 0.05
N THR A 37 -4.84 6.67 -0.94
CA THR A 37 -4.12 7.70 -1.71
C THR A 37 -4.71 9.06 -1.39
N TRP A 38 -3.89 10.08 -1.25
CA TRP A 38 -4.35 11.41 -0.92
C TRP A 38 -3.37 12.47 -1.39
N THR A 39 -3.71 13.11 -2.51
CA THR A 39 -3.03 14.30 -3.02
C THR A 39 -3.59 15.53 -2.32
N ALA A 40 -2.78 16.25 -1.56
CA ALA A 40 -3.20 17.45 -0.84
C ALA A 40 -2.08 18.51 -0.82
N PRO A 41 -2.43 19.79 -0.60
CA PRO A 41 -1.43 20.86 -0.51
C PRO A 41 -0.69 20.79 0.83
N TRP A 42 0.61 21.06 0.78
CA TRP A 42 1.47 21.35 1.92
C TRP A 42 2.64 22.21 1.47
N ASP A 43 2.99 23.21 2.23
CA ASP A 43 4.11 24.12 1.98
C ASP A 43 4.14 24.67 0.53
N GLY A 44 2.97 25.15 0.07
CA GLY A 44 2.78 25.72 -1.27
C GLY A 44 2.81 24.70 -2.42
N ARG A 45 2.86 23.40 -2.14
CA ARG A 45 2.98 22.31 -3.12
C ARG A 45 1.91 21.25 -2.92
N SER A 46 1.69 20.41 -3.94
CA SER A 46 0.89 19.20 -3.81
C SER A 46 1.79 18.04 -3.45
N ILE A 47 1.49 17.33 -2.36
CA ILE A 47 2.18 16.12 -1.94
C ILE A 47 1.22 14.92 -1.89
N GLU A 48 1.77 13.72 -1.86
CA GLU A 48 1.03 12.47 -1.76
C GLU A 48 1.17 11.88 -0.35
N TYR A 49 0.20 12.14 0.51
CA TYR A 49 0.20 11.59 1.87
C TYR A 49 0.13 10.06 1.94
N GLY A 50 -0.42 9.43 0.92
CA GLY A 50 -0.53 7.97 0.80
C GLY A 50 0.29 7.38 -0.34
N GLY A 51 -0.27 6.39 -1.04
CA GLY A 51 0.32 5.77 -2.22
C GLY A 51 0.60 6.81 -3.32
N ALA A 52 1.81 6.80 -3.88
CA ALA A 52 2.29 7.79 -4.83
C ALA A 52 2.93 7.17 -6.06
N TRP A 53 3.71 6.11 -5.85
CA TRP A 53 4.55 5.55 -6.90
C TRP A 53 3.79 4.55 -7.76
N VAL A 54 4.08 4.61 -9.07
CA VAL A 54 3.49 3.76 -10.11
C VAL A 54 4.61 3.25 -11.01
N HIS A 55 4.36 2.18 -11.75
CA HIS A 55 5.35 1.64 -12.65
C HIS A 55 4.69 0.92 -13.84
N TRP A 56 5.38 0.88 -14.99
CA TRP A 56 4.87 0.16 -16.18
C TRP A 56 4.80 -1.37 -16.01
N HIS A 57 5.44 -1.96 -15.00
CA HIS A 57 5.22 -3.35 -14.59
C HIS A 57 3.91 -3.56 -13.83
N GLN A 58 3.20 -2.49 -13.51
CA GLN A 58 1.87 -2.49 -12.91
C GLN A 58 0.83 -2.33 -14.02
N PRO A 59 0.37 -3.43 -14.65
CA PRO A 59 -0.32 -3.37 -15.95
C PRO A 59 -1.66 -2.63 -15.89
N HIS A 60 -2.41 -2.78 -14.80
CA HIS A 60 -3.72 -2.15 -14.65
C HIS A 60 -3.57 -0.64 -14.44
N THR A 61 -2.69 -0.22 -13.54
CA THR A 61 -2.42 1.20 -13.29
C THR A 61 -1.87 1.88 -14.53
N PHE A 62 -0.90 1.26 -15.20
CA PHE A 62 -0.25 1.90 -16.34
C PHE A 62 -1.16 1.97 -17.58
N SER A 63 -2.05 1.00 -17.74
CA SER A 63 -3.12 1.05 -18.73
C SER A 63 -4.04 2.25 -18.51
N GLU A 64 -4.48 2.48 -17.28
CA GLU A 64 -5.35 3.62 -16.93
C GLU A 64 -4.63 4.96 -17.11
N ILE A 65 -3.35 5.06 -16.73
CA ILE A 65 -2.51 6.25 -16.96
C ILE A 65 -2.46 6.57 -18.45
N THR A 66 -2.20 5.56 -19.29
CA THR A 66 -2.10 5.68 -20.74
C THR A 66 -3.44 6.11 -21.36
N GLN A 67 -4.54 5.47 -20.96
CA GLN A 67 -5.89 5.80 -21.45
C GLN A 67 -6.30 7.22 -21.06
N ALA A 68 -5.93 7.66 -19.86
CA ALA A 68 -6.21 9.00 -19.37
C ALA A 68 -5.28 10.09 -19.96
N GLY A 69 -4.26 9.71 -20.73
CA GLY A 69 -3.27 10.64 -21.29
C GLY A 69 -2.46 11.37 -20.22
N LEU A 70 -2.25 10.76 -19.05
CA LEU A 70 -1.53 11.37 -17.95
C LEU A 70 -0.03 11.19 -18.13
N ALA A 71 0.73 12.25 -17.88
CA ALA A 71 2.19 12.20 -17.85
C ALA A 71 2.68 11.62 -16.51
N VAL A 72 3.82 10.96 -16.56
CA VAL A 72 4.56 10.50 -15.39
C VAL A 72 5.85 11.28 -15.22
N THR A 73 6.32 11.41 -14.00
CA THR A 73 7.59 12.05 -13.64
C THR A 73 8.52 10.98 -13.09
N LEU A 74 9.77 11.01 -13.53
CA LEU A 74 10.82 10.15 -13.01
C LEU A 74 11.58 10.90 -11.91
N GLY A 75 11.62 10.33 -10.72
CA GLY A 75 12.45 10.83 -9.61
C GLY A 75 13.93 10.47 -9.79
N ASP A 76 14.78 11.14 -9.04
CA ASP A 76 16.23 10.90 -8.97
C ASP A 76 16.58 10.27 -7.62
N ASP A 77 17.35 9.17 -7.60
CA ASP A 77 17.85 8.55 -6.36
C ASP A 77 19.19 9.18 -5.91
N GLY A 78 19.73 10.08 -6.71
CA GLY A 78 21.06 10.66 -6.49
C GLY A 78 22.21 9.67 -6.67
N GLU A 79 23.42 10.14 -6.39
CA GLU A 79 24.64 9.34 -6.54
C GLU A 79 25.20 8.84 -5.20
N ARG A 80 24.74 9.40 -4.09
CA ARG A 80 25.26 9.13 -2.74
C ARG A 80 24.23 8.42 -1.89
N ALA A 81 24.71 7.53 -1.04
CA ALA A 81 23.92 6.83 -0.04
C ALA A 81 24.58 6.86 1.34
N GLY A 82 23.75 6.79 2.38
CA GLY A 82 24.18 6.52 3.74
C GLY A 82 23.47 5.28 4.29
N TRP A 83 24.14 4.56 5.18
CA TRP A 83 23.56 3.43 5.91
C TRP A 83 24.22 3.26 7.26
N TYR A 84 23.69 2.39 8.09
CA TYR A 84 24.24 2.09 9.41
C TYR A 84 24.73 0.64 9.48
N VAL A 85 25.83 0.42 10.17
CA VAL A 85 26.40 -0.90 10.47
C VAL A 85 26.79 -0.91 11.92
N ASP A 86 26.22 -1.81 12.72
CA ASP A 86 26.46 -1.89 14.17
C ASP A 86 26.32 -0.52 14.88
N GLY A 87 25.26 0.22 14.50
CA GLY A 87 24.97 1.55 15.04
C GLY A 87 25.87 2.69 14.51
N GLN A 88 26.84 2.43 13.64
CA GLN A 88 27.74 3.43 13.08
C GLN A 88 27.36 3.79 11.65
N ARG A 89 27.28 5.10 11.37
CA ARG A 89 26.95 5.60 10.04
C ARG A 89 28.11 5.35 9.05
N ARG A 90 27.75 4.83 7.89
CA ARG A 90 28.59 4.71 6.69
C ARG A 90 28.02 5.62 5.60
N SER A 91 28.90 6.06 4.67
CA SER A 91 28.49 6.82 3.51
C SER A 91 29.42 6.54 2.34
N ALA A 92 28.83 6.26 1.19
CA ALA A 92 29.56 6.05 -0.06
C ALA A 92 28.66 6.36 -1.27
N THR A 93 28.96 5.81 -2.42
CA THR A 93 28.11 5.91 -3.60
C THR A 93 26.87 5.01 -3.43
N LEU A 94 25.77 5.39 -4.07
CA LEU A 94 24.56 4.55 -4.14
C LEU A 94 24.88 3.15 -4.70
N LYS A 95 25.74 3.08 -5.71
CA LYS A 95 26.19 1.80 -6.30
C LYS A 95 26.89 0.88 -5.30
N GLU A 96 27.71 1.43 -4.39
CA GLU A 96 28.37 0.61 -3.36
C GLU A 96 27.37 0.08 -2.34
N ARG A 97 26.43 0.93 -1.88
CA ARG A 97 25.35 0.50 -1.00
C ARG A 97 24.48 -0.58 -1.66
N ASP A 98 24.10 -0.40 -2.92
CA ASP A 98 23.27 -1.35 -3.67
C ASP A 98 23.96 -2.70 -3.87
N ALA A 99 25.30 -2.70 -4.02
CA ALA A 99 26.07 -3.95 -4.08
C ALA A 99 26.03 -4.72 -2.75
N ILE A 100 25.96 -4.02 -1.60
CA ILE A 100 25.77 -4.66 -0.29
C ILE A 100 24.35 -5.21 -0.19
N ALA A 101 23.35 -4.39 -0.51
CA ALA A 101 21.94 -4.78 -0.51
C ALA A 101 21.68 -6.00 -1.41
N GLN A 102 22.27 -6.03 -2.62
CA GLN A 102 22.11 -7.13 -3.58
C GLN A 102 22.56 -8.47 -2.99
N ARG A 103 23.72 -8.52 -2.29
CA ARG A 103 24.19 -9.79 -1.68
C ARG A 103 23.25 -10.34 -0.63
N GLY A 104 22.70 -9.48 0.22
CA GLY A 104 21.70 -9.87 1.23
C GLY A 104 20.38 -10.29 0.57
N TRP A 105 19.96 -9.50 -0.42
CA TRP A 105 18.72 -9.75 -1.15
C TRP A 105 18.72 -11.07 -1.92
N ASP A 106 19.81 -11.39 -2.63
CA ASP A 106 19.92 -12.65 -3.39
C ASP A 106 19.68 -13.86 -2.49
N ARG A 107 20.15 -13.80 -1.25
CA ARG A 107 19.92 -14.87 -0.25
C ARG A 107 18.51 -14.82 0.30
N PHE A 108 17.94 -13.63 0.50
CA PHE A 108 16.58 -13.47 1.01
C PHE A 108 15.54 -14.06 0.04
N VAL A 109 15.75 -13.89 -1.27
CA VAL A 109 14.82 -14.35 -2.31
C VAL A 109 15.12 -15.75 -2.85
N GLU A 110 16.13 -16.44 -2.32
CA GLU A 110 16.48 -17.80 -2.77
C GLU A 110 15.29 -18.75 -2.69
N GLY A 111 14.97 -19.43 -3.81
CA GLY A 111 13.85 -20.35 -3.96
C GLY A 111 12.49 -19.70 -4.26
N VAL A 112 12.43 -18.38 -4.37
CA VAL A 112 11.15 -17.65 -4.64
C VAL A 112 10.63 -17.94 -6.04
N GLN A 113 11.49 -18.08 -7.06
CA GLN A 113 11.05 -18.39 -8.43
C GLN A 113 10.33 -19.73 -8.53
N GLU A 114 10.72 -20.73 -7.71
CA GLU A 114 10.03 -22.01 -7.64
C GLU A 114 8.70 -21.93 -6.88
N ALA A 115 8.65 -21.07 -5.86
CA ALA A 115 7.47 -20.89 -5.01
C ALA A 115 6.40 -20.00 -5.66
N LEU A 116 6.81 -19.05 -6.48
CA LEU A 116 5.94 -18.09 -7.19
C LEU A 116 6.21 -18.10 -8.71
N PRO A 117 6.13 -19.27 -9.41
CA PRO A 117 6.43 -19.35 -10.84
C PRO A 117 5.43 -18.54 -11.70
N MET A 118 4.27 -18.25 -11.15
CA MET A 118 3.21 -17.43 -11.74
C MET A 118 2.90 -16.27 -10.79
N PRO A 119 3.64 -15.14 -10.84
CA PRO A 119 3.53 -14.09 -9.83
C PRO A 119 2.13 -13.46 -9.68
N HIS A 120 1.33 -13.47 -10.75
CA HIS A 120 -0.07 -13.01 -10.75
C HIS A 120 -1.09 -14.10 -10.33
N ASP A 121 -0.62 -15.31 -10.00
CA ASP A 121 -1.41 -16.38 -9.39
C ASP A 121 -0.64 -16.93 -8.18
N PRO A 122 -0.71 -16.25 -7.02
CA PRO A 122 0.10 -16.60 -5.86
C PRO A 122 -0.22 -18.00 -5.28
N LEU A 123 -1.37 -18.55 -5.61
CA LEU A 123 -1.79 -19.86 -5.14
C LEU A 123 -1.40 -21.00 -6.10
N HIS A 124 -0.84 -20.69 -7.27
CA HIS A 124 -0.46 -21.68 -8.30
C HIS A 124 0.44 -22.79 -7.77
N ALA A 125 1.41 -22.47 -6.93
CA ALA A 125 2.31 -23.42 -6.30
C ALA A 125 2.27 -23.29 -4.77
N ILE A 126 1.07 -23.29 -4.20
CA ILE A 126 0.84 -23.01 -2.76
C ILE A 126 1.65 -23.94 -1.85
N ASP A 127 1.80 -25.22 -2.22
CA ASP A 127 2.59 -26.19 -1.45
C ASP A 127 4.06 -25.77 -1.32
N LYS A 128 4.62 -25.12 -2.34
CA LYS A 128 5.98 -24.57 -2.31
C LYS A 128 6.04 -23.21 -1.63
N LEU A 129 4.98 -22.39 -1.76
CA LEU A 129 4.87 -21.09 -1.14
C LEU A 129 4.73 -21.19 0.38
N ALA A 130 4.05 -22.23 0.88
CA ALA A 130 3.74 -22.42 2.29
C ALA A 130 4.97 -22.32 3.21
N ARG A 131 6.15 -22.77 2.75
CA ARG A 131 7.39 -22.65 3.54
C ARG A 131 7.80 -21.21 3.82
N PHE A 132 7.44 -20.28 2.93
CA PHE A 132 7.68 -18.84 3.10
C PHE A 132 6.49 -18.15 3.77
N ASP A 133 5.27 -18.62 3.51
CA ASP A 133 4.05 -18.01 4.03
C ASP A 133 3.95 -18.11 5.56
N ARG A 134 4.59 -19.11 6.15
CA ARG A 134 4.65 -19.31 7.60
C ARG A 134 5.69 -18.46 8.32
N LEU A 135 6.55 -17.77 7.58
CA LEU A 135 7.66 -16.99 8.13
C LEU A 135 7.33 -15.51 8.20
N THR A 136 7.75 -14.88 9.27
CA THR A 136 7.95 -13.44 9.31
C THR A 136 9.20 -13.06 8.51
N ILE A 137 9.32 -11.76 8.19
CA ILE A 137 10.55 -11.23 7.56
C ILE A 137 11.75 -11.43 8.49
N ALA A 138 11.58 -11.20 9.81
CA ALA A 138 12.64 -11.39 10.80
C ALA A 138 13.13 -12.85 10.84
N GLU A 139 12.19 -13.81 10.94
CA GLU A 139 12.55 -15.24 10.93
C GLU A 139 13.25 -15.65 9.62
N ARG A 140 12.85 -15.09 8.49
CA ARG A 140 13.54 -15.34 7.21
C ARG A 140 14.95 -14.77 7.22
N LEU A 141 15.18 -13.55 7.75
CA LEU A 141 16.51 -12.96 7.89
C LEU A 141 17.43 -13.79 8.79
N ASP A 142 16.94 -14.25 9.92
CA ASP A 142 17.70 -15.07 10.88
C ASP A 142 18.21 -16.38 10.25
N GLN A 143 17.43 -16.97 9.34
CA GLN A 143 17.82 -18.18 8.60
C GLN A 143 19.04 -17.96 7.68
N LEU A 144 19.28 -16.72 7.23
CA LEU A 144 20.26 -16.43 6.19
C LEU A 144 21.72 -16.37 6.69
N ARG A 145 21.93 -16.13 7.97
CA ARG A 145 23.28 -15.96 8.58
C ARG A 145 24.14 -14.97 7.80
N LEU A 146 23.60 -13.78 7.53
CA LEU A 146 24.27 -12.70 6.83
C LEU A 146 25.43 -12.11 7.66
N GLY A 147 26.38 -11.47 7.00
CA GLY A 147 27.32 -10.58 7.68
C GLY A 147 26.58 -9.36 8.26
N VAL A 148 27.15 -8.74 9.30
CA VAL A 148 26.49 -7.63 10.04
C VAL A 148 26.07 -6.51 9.07
N GLU A 149 26.93 -6.08 8.17
CA GLU A 149 26.62 -5.01 7.21
C GLU A 149 25.51 -5.39 6.23
N GLU A 150 25.55 -6.60 5.68
CA GLU A 150 24.49 -7.11 4.79
C GLU A 150 23.15 -7.24 5.50
N HIS A 151 23.17 -7.69 6.77
CA HIS A 151 21.99 -7.79 7.59
C HIS A 151 21.38 -6.41 7.87
N ASP A 152 22.16 -5.45 8.36
CA ASP A 152 21.65 -4.15 8.77
C ASP A 152 21.10 -3.35 7.58
N VAL A 153 21.78 -3.38 6.43
CA VAL A 153 21.28 -2.74 5.20
C VAL A 153 19.98 -3.40 4.75
N LEU A 154 19.92 -4.72 4.70
CA LEU A 154 18.73 -5.43 4.25
C LEU A 154 17.57 -5.26 5.22
N ALA A 155 17.82 -5.32 6.54
CA ALA A 155 16.77 -5.13 7.55
C ALA A 155 16.15 -3.73 7.45
N ALA A 156 16.97 -2.68 7.29
CA ALA A 156 16.46 -1.31 7.13
C ALA A 156 15.62 -1.14 5.85
N GLU A 157 16.05 -1.75 4.73
CA GLU A 157 15.26 -1.76 3.48
C GLU A 157 13.93 -2.50 3.65
N LEU A 158 13.95 -3.67 4.29
CA LEU A 158 12.76 -4.46 4.51
C LEU A 158 11.78 -3.79 5.49
N GLU A 159 12.25 -3.10 6.52
CA GLU A 159 11.39 -2.29 7.41
C GLU A 159 10.69 -1.17 6.63
N SER A 160 11.42 -0.50 5.74
CA SER A 160 10.86 0.55 4.88
C SER A 160 9.84 -0.01 3.88
N LEU A 161 10.15 -1.14 3.23
CA LEU A 161 9.25 -1.79 2.27
C LEU A 161 8.00 -2.36 2.96
N ALA A 162 8.16 -3.00 4.11
CA ALA A 162 7.04 -3.57 4.84
C ALA A 162 6.19 -2.51 5.56
N HIS A 163 6.78 -1.35 5.90
CA HIS A 163 6.09 -0.34 6.71
C HIS A 163 5.51 -0.93 8.00
N ALA A 164 6.25 -1.88 8.57
CA ALA A 164 5.87 -2.68 9.71
C ALA A 164 7.11 -3.20 10.44
N PRO A 165 7.01 -3.56 11.74
CA PRO A 165 8.00 -4.38 12.41
C PRO A 165 8.20 -5.71 11.66
N LEU A 166 9.47 -6.14 11.51
CA LEU A 166 9.80 -7.32 10.71
C LEU A 166 9.35 -8.64 11.34
N ASP A 167 9.13 -8.65 12.64
CA ASP A 167 8.60 -9.78 13.42
C ASP A 167 7.08 -9.95 13.33
N ASP A 168 6.37 -8.98 12.73
CA ASP A 168 4.93 -9.03 12.46
C ASP A 168 4.60 -9.19 10.96
N ALA A 169 5.49 -8.74 10.10
CA ALA A 169 5.32 -8.77 8.65
C ALA A 169 5.66 -10.13 8.05
N GLY A 170 4.73 -10.73 7.28
CA GLY A 170 4.96 -11.98 6.56
C GLY A 170 5.91 -11.80 5.37
N ALA A 171 6.89 -12.69 5.25
CA ALA A 171 7.93 -12.63 4.22
C ALA A 171 7.37 -12.63 2.79
N VAL A 172 6.28 -13.36 2.54
CA VAL A 172 5.68 -13.51 1.20
C VAL A 172 5.25 -12.17 0.61
N SER A 173 4.85 -11.17 1.42
CA SER A 173 4.46 -9.86 0.90
C SER A 173 5.56 -9.22 0.06
N VAL A 174 6.79 -9.18 0.56
CA VAL A 174 7.96 -8.63 -0.14
C VAL A 174 8.45 -9.56 -1.25
N LEU A 175 8.47 -10.87 -0.99
CA LEU A 175 8.89 -11.88 -1.98
C LEU A 175 8.01 -11.86 -3.23
N ARG A 176 6.72 -11.57 -3.09
CA ARG A 176 5.82 -11.39 -4.24
C ARG A 176 6.14 -10.15 -5.06
N TRP A 177 6.48 -9.02 -4.43
CA TRP A 177 6.88 -7.82 -5.17
C TRP A 177 8.14 -8.07 -5.99
N HIS A 178 9.09 -8.82 -5.43
CA HIS A 178 10.27 -9.26 -6.18
C HIS A 178 9.91 -10.15 -7.38
N ALA A 179 9.03 -11.12 -7.19
CA ALA A 179 8.57 -11.99 -8.29
C ALA A 179 7.83 -11.20 -9.39
N LEU A 180 6.93 -10.27 -9.01
CA LEU A 180 6.21 -9.39 -9.92
C LEU A 180 7.14 -8.39 -10.65
N SER A 181 8.29 -8.07 -10.07
CA SER A 181 9.37 -7.29 -10.68
C SER A 181 10.33 -8.14 -11.53
N GLY A 182 9.89 -9.31 -12.00
CA GLY A 182 10.69 -10.19 -12.85
C GLY A 182 11.91 -10.79 -12.14
N TYR A 183 11.85 -10.98 -10.83
CA TYR A 183 12.94 -11.50 -9.98
C TYR A 183 14.21 -10.64 -10.04
N SER A 184 14.06 -9.32 -10.12
CA SER A 184 15.15 -8.35 -10.18
C SER A 184 15.06 -7.37 -9.01
N LEU A 185 16.11 -7.27 -8.19
CA LEU A 185 16.17 -6.27 -7.12
C LEU A 185 16.10 -4.84 -7.68
N ALA A 186 16.86 -4.56 -8.73
CA ALA A 186 16.87 -3.24 -9.36
C ALA A 186 15.47 -2.82 -9.84
N LEU A 187 14.67 -3.73 -10.40
CA LEU A 187 13.29 -3.45 -10.79
C LEU A 187 12.37 -3.36 -9.58
N THR A 188 12.60 -4.12 -8.51
CA THR A 188 11.84 -4.02 -7.26
C THR A 188 12.03 -2.65 -6.63
N GLN A 189 13.26 -2.19 -6.49
CA GLN A 189 13.60 -0.86 -5.98
C GLN A 189 13.05 0.26 -6.87
N PHE A 190 13.22 0.13 -8.18
CA PHE A 190 12.69 1.10 -9.15
C PHE A 190 11.15 1.23 -9.06
N THR A 191 10.44 0.12 -8.88
CA THR A 191 8.97 0.11 -8.77
C THR A 191 8.50 0.80 -7.48
N GLY A 192 9.28 0.70 -6.42
CA GLY A 192 8.90 1.18 -5.09
C GLY A 192 9.08 2.69 -4.87
N GLY A 193 9.79 3.44 -5.75
CA GLY A 193 10.15 4.78 -5.36
C GLY A 193 10.47 5.80 -6.47
N ARG A 194 10.38 5.46 -7.75
CA ARG A 194 10.94 6.30 -8.82
C ARG A 194 9.93 7.05 -9.69
N VAL A 195 8.78 6.48 -9.96
CA VAL A 195 7.84 7.03 -10.94
C VAL A 195 6.58 7.52 -10.25
N THR A 196 6.21 8.76 -10.47
CA THR A 196 4.97 9.37 -9.97
C THR A 196 4.11 9.89 -11.12
N ILE A 197 2.83 10.10 -10.87
CA ILE A 197 1.91 10.74 -11.81
C ILE A 197 2.10 12.26 -11.67
N ALA A 198 2.44 12.95 -12.76
CA ALA A 198 2.80 14.38 -12.73
C ALA A 198 1.74 15.30 -12.10
N ARG A 199 0.46 14.90 -12.12
CA ARG A 199 -0.68 15.62 -11.52
C ARG A 199 -1.22 14.94 -10.26
N GLY A 200 -0.44 14.01 -9.69
CA GLY A 200 -0.80 13.24 -8.51
C GLY A 200 -1.79 12.10 -8.80
N THR A 201 -1.91 11.19 -7.83
CA THR A 201 -2.81 10.02 -7.91
C THR A 201 -4.28 10.41 -8.02
N ARG A 202 -4.65 11.58 -7.49
CA ARG A 202 -5.99 12.15 -7.63
C ARG A 202 -6.40 12.34 -9.09
N ALA A 203 -5.47 12.73 -9.96
CA ALA A 203 -5.77 12.92 -11.39
C ALA A 203 -6.16 11.60 -12.08
N LEU A 204 -5.47 10.51 -11.77
CA LEU A 204 -5.80 9.17 -12.27
C LEU A 204 -7.16 8.70 -11.73
N LEU A 205 -7.39 8.85 -10.44
CA LEU A 205 -8.66 8.46 -9.82
C LEU A 205 -9.85 9.19 -10.43
N HIS A 206 -9.72 10.51 -10.67
CA HIS A 206 -10.76 11.31 -11.31
C HIS A 206 -10.99 10.90 -12.77
N ALA A 207 -9.94 10.54 -13.50
CA ALA A 207 -10.08 10.03 -14.88
C ALA A 207 -10.89 8.73 -14.90
N ILE A 208 -10.59 7.79 -13.98
CA ILE A 208 -11.35 6.55 -13.84
C ILE A 208 -12.80 6.83 -13.45
N ALA A 209 -13.04 7.70 -12.48
CA ALA A 209 -14.38 8.05 -12.00
C ALA A 209 -15.24 8.73 -13.09
N SER A 210 -14.62 9.52 -13.97
CA SER A 210 -15.31 10.27 -15.02
C SER A 210 -15.58 9.44 -16.26
N ALA A 211 -15.03 8.24 -16.39
CA ALA A 211 -15.16 7.41 -17.59
C ALA A 211 -16.55 6.77 -17.75
N ALA A 212 -17.39 6.75 -16.72
CA ALA A 212 -18.78 6.32 -16.77
C ALA A 212 -19.62 7.04 -15.70
N PRO A 213 -20.92 7.30 -15.95
CA PRO A 213 -21.78 7.95 -14.99
C PRO A 213 -22.19 6.98 -13.87
N PHE A 214 -22.00 7.39 -12.63
CA PHE A 214 -22.56 6.74 -11.42
C PHE A 214 -22.80 7.77 -10.31
N GLU A 215 -23.77 7.49 -9.45
CA GLU A 215 -24.01 8.32 -8.27
C GLU A 215 -22.95 8.04 -7.20
N GLN A 216 -22.44 9.09 -6.56
CA GLN A 216 -21.50 8.99 -5.44
C GLN A 216 -21.99 9.86 -4.27
N ARG A 217 -21.90 9.32 -3.06
CA ARG A 217 -22.16 10.04 -1.83
C ARG A 217 -20.94 9.96 -0.91
N LEU A 218 -20.39 11.11 -0.63
CA LEU A 218 -19.27 11.29 0.29
C LEU A 218 -19.79 11.57 1.70
N GLY A 219 -18.95 11.36 2.72
CA GLY A 219 -19.35 11.51 4.12
C GLY A 219 -20.36 10.46 4.61
N VAL A 220 -20.58 9.38 3.84
CA VAL A 220 -21.57 8.34 4.13
C VAL A 220 -20.87 7.04 4.54
N ALA A 221 -20.67 6.89 5.84
CA ALA A 221 -20.06 5.68 6.41
C ALA A 221 -21.08 4.56 6.56
N VAL A 222 -20.77 3.40 5.95
CA VAL A 222 -21.58 2.18 6.08
C VAL A 222 -21.30 1.52 7.43
N ALA A 223 -22.38 1.10 8.12
CA ALA A 223 -22.34 0.43 9.41
C ALA A 223 -22.66 -1.06 9.31
N ALA A 224 -23.60 -1.44 8.43
CA ALA A 224 -24.02 -2.85 8.29
C ALA A 224 -24.42 -3.18 6.85
N VAL A 225 -24.31 -4.47 6.51
CA VAL A 225 -24.78 -5.06 5.26
C VAL A 225 -25.57 -6.32 5.58
N THR A 226 -26.86 -6.30 5.27
CA THR A 226 -27.70 -7.51 5.26
C THR A 226 -27.69 -8.08 3.85
N HIS A 227 -27.47 -9.40 3.71
CA HIS A 227 -27.38 -10.02 2.40
C HIS A 227 -28.11 -11.36 2.33
N SER A 228 -28.53 -11.73 1.14
CA SER A 228 -29.17 -12.98 0.83
C SER A 228 -28.98 -13.33 -0.65
N ALA A 229 -29.51 -14.49 -1.08
CA ALA A 229 -29.50 -14.86 -2.49
C ALA A 229 -30.28 -13.87 -3.38
N ASN A 230 -31.18 -13.07 -2.81
CA ASN A 230 -32.11 -12.19 -3.54
C ASN A 230 -31.59 -10.74 -3.67
N GLY A 231 -30.71 -10.30 -2.77
CA GLY A 231 -30.21 -8.92 -2.77
C GLY A 231 -29.45 -8.55 -1.51
N VAL A 232 -29.20 -7.27 -1.39
CA VAL A 232 -28.49 -6.66 -0.26
C VAL A 232 -29.21 -5.43 0.24
N GLU A 233 -29.14 -5.19 1.54
CA GLU A 233 -29.53 -3.95 2.19
C GLU A 233 -28.34 -3.38 2.95
N VAL A 234 -27.97 -2.13 2.66
CA VAL A 234 -26.82 -1.45 3.22
C VAL A 234 -27.29 -0.34 4.15
N HIS A 235 -26.88 -0.40 5.41
CA HIS A 235 -27.22 0.59 6.44
C HIS A 235 -26.03 1.48 6.75
N THR A 236 -26.28 2.79 6.85
CA THR A 236 -25.26 3.78 7.20
C THR A 236 -25.25 4.07 8.70
N ARG A 237 -24.23 4.76 9.17
CA ARG A 237 -24.15 5.27 10.55
C ARG A 237 -25.19 6.34 10.86
N THR A 238 -25.74 7.00 9.83
CA THR A 238 -26.78 8.03 9.92
C THR A 238 -28.19 7.46 9.80
N ALA A 239 -28.33 6.15 9.91
CA ALA A 239 -29.59 5.39 9.83
C ALA A 239 -30.29 5.42 8.45
N ASP A 240 -29.63 5.85 7.39
CA ASP A 240 -30.13 5.65 6.03
C ASP A 240 -29.94 4.18 5.62
N ALA A 241 -30.87 3.68 4.81
CA ALA A 241 -30.82 2.33 4.25
C ALA A 241 -30.94 2.38 2.72
N PHE A 242 -30.18 1.53 2.04
CA PHE A 242 -30.16 1.41 0.59
C PHE A 242 -30.28 -0.05 0.18
N GLU A 243 -31.21 -0.36 -0.72
CA GLU A 243 -31.37 -1.69 -1.28
C GLU A 243 -30.74 -1.82 -2.66
N ALA A 244 -30.16 -2.99 -2.94
CA ALA A 244 -29.65 -3.31 -4.26
C ALA A 244 -29.65 -4.81 -4.53
N ARG A 245 -29.53 -5.20 -5.80
CA ARG A 245 -29.37 -6.62 -6.15
C ARG A 245 -28.01 -7.19 -5.77
N VAL A 246 -26.98 -6.32 -5.69
CA VAL A 246 -25.59 -6.73 -5.46
C VAL A 246 -24.83 -5.59 -4.78
N ALA A 247 -23.90 -5.92 -3.88
CA ALA A 247 -22.94 -4.97 -3.33
C ALA A 247 -21.51 -5.38 -3.66
N VAL A 248 -20.63 -4.37 -3.81
CA VAL A 248 -19.17 -4.53 -3.82
C VAL A 248 -18.61 -3.81 -2.60
N VAL A 249 -17.97 -4.55 -1.70
CA VAL A 249 -17.29 -4.01 -0.52
C VAL A 249 -15.83 -3.79 -0.87
N ALA A 250 -15.45 -2.53 -1.01
CA ALA A 250 -14.10 -2.09 -1.39
C ALA A 250 -13.39 -1.38 -0.22
N VAL A 251 -13.45 -1.99 0.94
CA VAL A 251 -12.93 -1.51 2.22
C VAL A 251 -11.64 -2.26 2.57
N PRO A 252 -10.60 -1.59 3.10
CA PRO A 252 -9.38 -2.28 3.56
C PRO A 252 -9.66 -3.36 4.61
N VAL A 253 -8.91 -4.45 4.59
CA VAL A 253 -9.11 -5.59 5.51
C VAL A 253 -9.13 -5.13 6.97
N ASN A 254 -8.22 -4.24 7.37
CA ASN A 254 -8.15 -3.74 8.76
C ASN A 254 -9.37 -2.89 9.18
N ALA A 255 -10.06 -2.28 8.23
CA ALA A 255 -11.26 -1.47 8.49
C ALA A 255 -12.57 -2.27 8.30
N LEU A 256 -12.49 -3.44 7.66
CA LEU A 256 -13.67 -4.24 7.30
C LEU A 256 -14.45 -4.72 8.53
N GLY A 257 -13.77 -5.00 9.64
CA GLY A 257 -14.40 -5.38 10.91
C GLY A 257 -15.28 -4.31 11.56
N ALA A 258 -15.27 -3.07 11.05
CA ALA A 258 -16.21 -2.02 11.49
C ALA A 258 -17.60 -2.11 10.82
N ILE A 259 -17.77 -2.98 9.83
CA ILE A 259 -19.03 -3.24 9.15
C ILE A 259 -19.62 -4.57 9.65
N THR A 260 -20.84 -4.54 10.15
CA THR A 260 -21.56 -5.76 10.56
C THR A 260 -22.21 -6.42 9.35
N PHE A 261 -22.04 -7.73 9.20
CA PHE A 261 -22.67 -8.52 8.13
C PHE A 261 -23.73 -9.46 8.70
N SER A 262 -24.89 -9.54 8.04
CA SER A 262 -25.97 -10.47 8.37
C SER A 262 -26.49 -11.16 7.10
N PRO A 263 -26.34 -12.50 6.95
CA PRO A 263 -25.59 -13.41 7.84
C PRO A 263 -24.12 -13.03 8.05
N GLU A 264 -23.49 -13.60 9.07
CA GLU A 264 -22.05 -13.43 9.27
C GLU A 264 -21.25 -13.92 8.06
N LEU A 265 -20.12 -13.29 7.79
CA LEU A 265 -19.20 -13.74 6.75
C LEU A 265 -18.66 -15.15 7.05
N SER A 266 -18.24 -15.85 6.01
CA SER A 266 -17.59 -17.17 6.13
C SER A 266 -16.40 -17.14 7.10
N GLU A 267 -16.08 -18.28 7.69
CA GLU A 267 -14.99 -18.43 8.67
C GLU A 267 -13.67 -17.91 8.12
N GLY A 268 -13.33 -18.20 6.87
CA GLY A 268 -12.09 -17.75 6.23
C GLY A 268 -11.99 -16.22 6.16
N LYS A 269 -13.09 -15.50 5.88
CA LYS A 269 -13.12 -14.04 5.89
C LYS A 269 -13.05 -13.47 7.31
N ARG A 270 -13.78 -14.06 8.26
CA ARG A 270 -13.68 -13.65 9.66
C ARG A 270 -12.27 -13.82 10.20
N GLY A 271 -11.61 -14.94 9.85
CA GLY A 271 -10.21 -15.19 10.18
C GLY A 271 -9.27 -14.13 9.60
N ALA A 272 -9.45 -13.78 8.31
CA ALA A 272 -8.69 -12.72 7.64
C ALA A 272 -8.86 -11.35 8.34
N ILE A 273 -10.08 -10.99 8.70
CA ILE A 273 -10.40 -9.74 9.40
C ILE A 273 -9.76 -9.74 10.80
N ALA A 274 -9.84 -10.85 11.51
CA ALA A 274 -9.26 -10.98 12.85
C ALA A 274 -7.73 -10.94 12.82
N GLN A 275 -7.09 -11.55 11.82
CA GLN A 275 -5.64 -11.50 11.62
C GLN A 275 -5.18 -10.09 11.23
N GLY A 276 -5.89 -9.42 10.32
CA GLY A 276 -5.57 -8.10 9.81
C GLY A 276 -4.25 -8.02 9.04
N GLN A 277 -3.85 -6.80 8.70
CA GLN A 277 -2.59 -6.45 8.05
C GLN A 277 -1.54 -6.03 9.09
N ALA A 278 -0.26 -6.31 8.82
CA ALA A 278 0.85 -5.93 9.69
C ALA A 278 1.25 -4.45 9.53
N SER A 279 0.98 -3.84 8.37
CA SER A 279 1.45 -2.49 8.05
C SER A 279 0.84 -1.43 8.96
N ARG A 280 1.69 -0.70 9.66
CA ARG A 280 1.32 0.37 10.59
C ARG A 280 2.29 1.55 10.59
N GLY A 281 3.10 1.65 9.54
CA GLY A 281 4.11 2.69 9.42
C GLY A 281 3.54 4.07 9.10
N ILE A 282 4.43 5.02 8.90
CA ILE A 282 4.12 6.40 8.57
C ILE A 282 5.04 6.91 7.47
N LYS A 283 4.48 7.66 6.53
CA LYS A 283 5.25 8.47 5.58
C LYS A 283 5.22 9.91 6.06
N ILE A 284 6.41 10.49 6.23
CA ILE A 284 6.59 11.86 6.70
C ILE A 284 7.24 12.70 5.60
N PHE A 285 6.78 13.94 5.47
CA PHE A 285 7.45 14.98 4.71
C PHE A 285 8.07 15.97 5.67
N ILE A 286 9.32 16.36 5.42
CA ILE A 286 10.09 17.26 6.26
C ILE A 286 10.64 18.38 5.37
N HIS A 287 10.33 19.63 5.68
CA HIS A 287 11.00 20.79 5.11
C HIS A 287 12.19 21.13 6.00
N ALA A 288 13.40 21.08 5.46
CA ALA A 288 14.62 21.25 6.24
C ALA A 288 15.69 22.02 5.47
N ARG A 289 16.62 22.66 6.22
CA ARG A 289 17.87 23.21 5.72
C ARG A 289 19.00 22.28 6.11
N GLY A 290 19.94 22.05 5.21
CA GLY A 290 21.11 21.19 5.41
C GLY A 290 21.63 20.64 4.10
N GLU A 291 22.75 19.90 4.15
CA GLU A 291 23.27 19.22 2.98
C GLU A 291 22.27 18.22 2.40
N PRO A 292 22.17 18.06 1.08
CA PRO A 292 21.23 17.10 0.49
C PRO A 292 21.40 15.69 1.02
N VAL A 293 20.32 15.11 1.51
CA VAL A 293 20.22 13.71 1.97
C VAL A 293 19.72 12.88 0.82
N LEU A 294 20.57 12.44 -0.06
CA LEU A 294 20.12 11.84 -1.32
C LEU A 294 19.37 10.52 -1.10
N ASN A 295 19.99 9.53 -0.46
CA ASN A 295 19.35 8.24 -0.18
C ASN A 295 19.96 7.60 1.06
N ASN A 296 19.21 7.44 2.12
CA ASN A 296 19.71 6.86 3.36
C ASN A 296 18.80 5.75 3.88
N SER A 297 19.35 4.54 3.96
CA SER A 297 18.82 3.48 4.79
C SER A 297 19.29 3.73 6.21
N LEU A 298 18.35 3.95 7.12
CA LEU A 298 18.68 4.36 8.48
C LEU A 298 18.87 3.14 9.37
N ARG A 299 19.20 3.39 10.65
CA ARG A 299 19.46 2.33 11.61
C ARG A 299 18.21 1.47 11.81
N PRO A 300 18.29 0.13 11.67
CA PRO A 300 17.17 -0.76 11.96
C PRO A 300 16.59 -0.46 13.35
N GLY A 301 15.26 -0.44 13.43
CA GLY A 301 14.55 -0.10 14.67
C GLY A 301 14.42 1.39 14.98
N HIS A 302 15.05 2.29 14.24
CA HIS A 302 14.83 3.73 14.39
C HIS A 302 13.42 4.12 13.91
N PRO A 303 12.76 5.17 14.49
CA PRO A 303 11.47 5.65 14.00
C PRO A 303 11.42 5.93 12.50
N PHE A 304 12.53 6.40 11.91
CA PHE A 304 12.69 6.47 10.46
C PHE A 304 13.59 5.33 9.97
N GLY A 305 13.06 4.45 9.14
CA GLY A 305 13.83 3.37 8.50
C GLY A 305 14.54 3.83 7.23
N HIS A 306 13.95 4.82 6.54
CA HIS A 306 14.48 5.41 5.31
C HIS A 306 14.24 6.92 5.31
N LEU A 307 15.20 7.68 4.77
CA LEU A 307 15.09 9.11 4.54
C LEU A 307 15.83 9.51 3.27
N SER A 308 15.16 10.24 2.38
CA SER A 308 15.75 10.73 1.13
C SER A 308 15.33 12.16 0.82
N SER A 309 16.14 12.87 0.05
CA SER A 309 15.73 14.12 -0.57
C SER A 309 14.68 13.84 -1.65
N ASP A 310 13.59 14.58 -1.65
CA ASP A 310 12.54 14.53 -2.66
C ASP A 310 12.64 15.73 -3.61
N VAL A 311 12.79 16.93 -3.03
CA VAL A 311 12.94 18.17 -3.79
C VAL A 311 13.98 19.06 -3.14
N LEU A 312 14.85 19.63 -3.97
CA LEU A 312 15.78 20.70 -3.58
C LEU A 312 15.19 22.04 -4.03
N PHE A 313 15.20 23.04 -3.13
CA PHE A 313 14.69 24.39 -3.41
C PHE A 313 15.80 25.38 -3.72
N ASP A 314 15.48 26.41 -4.47
CA ASP A 314 16.46 27.45 -4.89
C ASP A 314 17.02 28.27 -3.71
N ASP A 315 16.32 28.29 -2.57
CA ASP A 315 16.74 28.99 -1.34
C ASP A 315 17.70 28.16 -0.46
N GLY A 316 18.11 26.97 -0.92
CA GLY A 316 19.00 26.06 -0.21
C GLY A 316 18.31 25.20 0.84
N THR A 317 16.98 25.23 0.91
CA THR A 317 16.21 24.26 1.68
C THR A 317 15.84 23.04 0.85
N GLN A 318 15.28 22.02 1.48
CA GLN A 318 14.85 20.79 0.79
C GLN A 318 13.61 20.17 1.43
N GLN A 319 12.86 19.44 0.62
CA GLN A 319 11.85 18.53 1.10
C GLN A 319 12.46 17.12 1.19
N LEU A 320 12.35 16.52 2.37
CA LEU A 320 12.72 15.14 2.60
C LEU A 320 11.46 14.27 2.68
N ILE A 321 11.58 13.03 2.24
CA ILE A 321 10.58 11.98 2.49
C ILE A 321 11.22 10.94 3.42
N GLY A 322 10.55 10.66 4.54
CA GLY A 322 10.91 9.62 5.48
C GLY A 322 9.84 8.54 5.58
N PHE A 323 10.29 7.32 5.88
CA PHE A 323 9.43 6.17 6.15
C PHE A 323 9.75 5.59 7.51
N GLY A 324 8.74 5.56 8.39
CA GLY A 324 8.80 4.91 9.68
C GLY A 324 7.99 3.61 9.70
N ARG A 325 8.46 2.62 10.44
CA ARG A 325 7.81 1.29 10.53
C ARG A 325 6.57 1.25 11.42
N ASP A 326 6.40 2.24 12.30
CA ASP A 326 5.33 2.27 13.30
C ASP A 326 4.91 3.71 13.60
N ALA A 327 3.71 4.09 13.18
CA ALA A 327 3.15 5.42 13.42
C ALA A 327 2.93 5.70 14.92
N SER A 328 2.67 4.67 15.72
CA SER A 328 2.36 4.84 17.15
C SER A 328 3.52 5.38 18.01
N VAL A 329 4.76 5.29 17.48
CA VAL A 329 5.97 5.81 18.15
C VAL A 329 6.50 7.08 17.47
N CYS A 330 5.76 7.64 16.51
CA CYS A 330 6.14 8.82 15.74
C CYS A 330 5.20 9.99 16.04
N ASP A 331 5.75 11.13 16.44
CA ASP A 331 5.02 12.40 16.44
C ASP A 331 5.46 13.24 15.22
N ALA A 332 5.01 12.79 14.06
CA ALA A 332 5.46 13.32 12.77
C ALA A 332 4.96 14.76 12.48
N THR A 333 4.13 15.33 13.32
CA THR A 333 3.64 16.71 13.22
C THR A 333 4.26 17.65 14.27
N ASP A 334 4.98 17.10 15.26
CA ASP A 334 5.79 17.90 16.20
C ASP A 334 7.20 18.13 15.61
N VAL A 335 7.45 19.33 15.12
CA VAL A 335 8.74 19.77 14.58
C VAL A 335 9.90 19.49 15.56
N THR A 336 9.66 19.65 16.88
CA THR A 336 10.69 19.37 17.90
C THR A 336 11.01 17.89 18.00
N TRP A 337 10.01 17.04 17.89
CA TRP A 337 10.22 15.58 17.86
C TRP A 337 10.96 15.15 16.59
N VAL A 338 10.54 15.70 15.43
CA VAL A 338 11.20 15.43 14.14
C VAL A 338 12.65 15.89 14.16
N GLN A 339 12.94 17.09 14.68
CA GLN A 339 14.30 17.60 14.81
C GLN A 339 15.18 16.67 15.65
N ARG A 340 14.72 16.26 16.84
CA ARG A 340 15.47 15.33 17.71
C ARG A 340 15.73 14.00 17.04
N SER A 341 14.72 13.45 16.33
CA SER A 341 14.86 12.20 15.61
C SER A 341 15.85 12.32 14.46
N LEU A 342 15.90 13.47 13.80
CA LEU A 342 16.83 13.74 12.72
C LEU A 342 18.26 13.95 13.24
N ASP A 343 18.44 14.66 14.36
CA ASP A 343 19.74 14.89 14.99
C ASP A 343 20.44 13.59 15.42
N ASP A 344 19.70 12.57 15.85
CA ASP A 344 20.24 11.24 16.19
C ASP A 344 20.83 10.50 14.97
N LEU A 345 20.37 10.84 13.79
CA LEU A 345 20.75 10.16 12.55
C LEU A 345 21.67 10.99 11.66
N LEU A 346 21.33 12.24 11.47
CA LEU A 346 21.91 13.16 10.50
C LEU A 346 22.08 14.54 11.14
N PRO A 347 23.06 14.72 12.04
CA PRO A 347 23.26 15.99 12.71
C PRO A 347 23.60 17.12 11.71
N GLY A 348 23.13 18.32 11.99
CA GLY A 348 23.40 19.51 11.18
C GLY A 348 22.25 19.89 10.22
N TYR A 349 21.10 19.25 10.33
CA TYR A 349 19.87 19.68 9.66
C TYR A 349 19.04 20.53 10.59
N GLU A 350 18.41 21.56 10.04
CA GLU A 350 17.42 22.41 10.71
C GLU A 350 16.03 22.09 10.13
N VAL A 351 15.15 21.49 10.93
CA VAL A 351 13.76 21.23 10.55
C VAL A 351 12.95 22.52 10.62
N ILE A 352 12.37 22.91 9.49
CA ILE A 352 11.54 24.12 9.36
C ILE A 352 10.07 23.78 9.58
N ASP A 353 9.59 22.70 8.95
CA ASP A 353 8.22 22.19 9.06
C ASP A 353 8.17 20.70 8.79
N ALA A 354 7.14 20.01 9.26
CA ALA A 354 6.92 18.60 8.99
C ALA A 354 5.43 18.27 8.93
N THR A 355 5.08 17.27 8.12
CA THR A 355 3.71 16.80 8.01
C THR A 355 3.64 15.31 7.67
N ALA A 356 2.58 14.68 8.13
CA ALA A 356 2.24 13.29 7.81
C ALA A 356 0.73 13.09 7.94
N HIS A 357 0.24 11.97 7.41
CA HIS A 357 -1.09 11.47 7.74
C HIS A 357 -0.95 10.10 8.41
N ASP A 358 -1.50 9.98 9.60
CA ASP A 358 -1.51 8.73 10.33
C ASP A 358 -2.65 7.83 9.84
N TRP A 359 -2.30 6.90 8.92
CA TRP A 359 -3.23 5.92 8.36
C TRP A 359 -3.64 4.84 9.36
N LEU A 360 -2.91 4.68 10.48
CA LEU A 360 -3.20 3.69 11.51
C LEU A 360 -4.42 4.08 12.35
N VAL A 361 -4.48 5.36 12.75
CA VAL A 361 -5.62 5.90 13.52
C VAL A 361 -6.79 6.32 12.64
N ASP A 362 -6.59 6.48 11.33
CA ASP A 362 -7.66 6.76 10.36
C ASP A 362 -8.64 5.57 10.33
N GLU A 363 -9.87 5.79 10.78
CA GLU A 363 -10.87 4.75 10.99
C GLU A 363 -11.26 3.96 9.72
N PHE A 364 -11.11 4.57 8.53
CA PHE A 364 -11.42 3.94 7.25
C PHE A 364 -10.22 3.25 6.59
N SER A 365 -9.05 3.27 7.24
CA SER A 365 -7.82 2.64 6.75
C SER A 365 -7.25 1.64 7.75
N ARG A 366 -6.98 2.07 8.98
CA ARG A 366 -6.38 1.31 10.07
C ARG A 366 -5.08 0.60 9.68
N GLY A 367 -4.27 1.28 8.88
CA GLY A 367 -3.01 0.79 8.33
C GLY A 367 -2.68 1.37 6.96
N THR A 368 -1.46 1.14 6.50
CA THR A 368 -0.96 1.65 5.23
C THR A 368 -1.25 0.69 4.07
N TRP A 369 -0.26 0.31 3.24
CA TRP A 369 -0.46 -0.68 2.19
C TRP A 369 -0.49 -2.12 2.73
N ALA A 370 -0.94 -3.08 1.92
CA ALA A 370 -1.09 -4.45 2.36
C ALA A 370 0.25 -5.14 2.61
N ILE A 371 0.53 -5.47 3.85
CA ILE A 371 1.56 -6.41 4.29
C ILE A 371 0.85 -7.50 5.08
N HIS A 372 0.74 -8.66 4.49
CA HIS A 372 0.08 -9.79 5.13
C HIS A 372 0.92 -10.36 6.26
N ARG A 373 0.26 -10.86 7.30
CA ARG A 373 0.90 -11.66 8.34
C ARG A 373 1.16 -13.08 7.86
N PRO A 374 2.03 -13.85 8.53
CA PRO A 374 2.25 -15.26 8.19
C PRO A 374 0.96 -16.08 8.11
N GLY A 375 0.90 -17.03 7.17
CA GLY A 375 -0.24 -17.92 6.95
C GLY A 375 -1.37 -17.33 6.10
N TRP A 376 -1.22 -16.10 5.59
CA TRP A 376 -2.26 -15.45 4.81
C TRP A 376 -2.64 -16.21 3.54
N TYR A 377 -1.67 -16.68 2.77
CA TYR A 377 -1.92 -17.33 1.48
C TYR A 377 -2.49 -18.74 1.65
N GLU A 378 -2.06 -19.46 2.69
CA GLU A 378 -2.60 -20.77 3.01
C GLU A 378 -4.05 -20.72 3.51
N HIS A 379 -4.43 -19.67 4.28
CA HIS A 379 -5.68 -19.69 5.04
C HIS A 379 -6.72 -18.67 4.59
N HIS A 380 -6.33 -17.52 4.06
CA HIS A 380 -7.23 -16.37 3.93
C HIS A 380 -7.36 -15.84 2.51
N HIS A 381 -6.30 -15.84 1.72
CA HIS A 381 -6.26 -15.14 0.41
C HIS A 381 -7.40 -15.59 -0.52
N HIS A 382 -7.59 -16.90 -0.69
CA HIS A 382 -8.66 -17.45 -1.52
C HIS A 382 -10.05 -17.07 -0.97
N ALA A 383 -10.26 -17.25 0.32
CA ALA A 383 -11.54 -16.97 0.96
C ALA A 383 -11.98 -15.50 0.77
N MET A 384 -11.03 -14.56 0.88
CA MET A 384 -11.31 -13.13 0.69
C MET A 384 -11.78 -12.76 -0.71
N GLN A 385 -11.49 -13.57 -1.72
CA GLN A 385 -11.88 -13.33 -3.11
C GLN A 385 -13.24 -13.95 -3.48
N LEU A 386 -13.77 -14.85 -2.65
CA LEU A 386 -15.07 -15.46 -2.87
C LEU A 386 -16.20 -14.48 -2.51
N PRO A 387 -17.34 -14.53 -3.21
CA PRO A 387 -18.52 -13.76 -2.80
C PRO A 387 -19.17 -14.37 -1.55
N GLU A 388 -19.97 -13.55 -0.86
CA GLU A 388 -20.95 -13.98 0.13
C GLU A 388 -22.33 -13.64 -0.43
N ASP A 389 -23.10 -14.62 -0.86
CA ASP A 389 -24.37 -14.41 -1.59
C ASP A 389 -24.21 -13.35 -2.72
N ARG A 390 -24.81 -12.18 -2.52
CA ARG A 390 -24.77 -11.02 -3.43
C ARG A 390 -23.75 -9.96 -3.04
N VAL A 391 -22.79 -10.28 -2.15
CA VAL A 391 -21.72 -9.39 -1.73
C VAL A 391 -20.40 -9.85 -2.34
N LEU A 392 -19.73 -8.95 -3.06
CA LEU A 392 -18.40 -9.14 -3.63
C LEU A 392 -17.39 -8.28 -2.86
N PHE A 393 -16.12 -8.67 -2.88
CA PHE A 393 -15.04 -7.97 -2.21
C PHE A 393 -14.00 -7.50 -3.22
N ALA A 394 -13.50 -6.27 -3.04
CA ALA A 394 -12.43 -5.68 -3.82
C ALA A 394 -11.49 -4.86 -2.92
N GLY A 395 -10.27 -4.67 -3.34
CA GLY A 395 -9.27 -3.90 -2.61
C GLY A 395 -7.87 -4.37 -2.96
N SER A 396 -6.88 -3.51 -2.83
CA SER A 396 -5.48 -3.87 -3.06
C SER A 396 -5.01 -5.02 -2.17
N ASP A 397 -5.61 -5.17 -0.99
CA ASP A 397 -5.21 -6.13 0.03
C ASP A 397 -5.45 -7.59 -0.42
N ILE A 398 -6.36 -7.81 -1.36
CA ILE A 398 -6.78 -9.14 -1.84
C ILE A 398 -6.45 -9.38 -3.31
N ALA A 399 -5.56 -8.58 -3.88
CA ALA A 399 -5.17 -8.71 -5.28
C ALA A 399 -4.25 -9.92 -5.53
N ASN A 400 -4.41 -10.54 -6.69
CA ASN A 400 -3.52 -11.60 -7.15
C ASN A 400 -2.19 -11.07 -7.69
N GLY A 401 -2.21 -9.89 -8.30
CA GLY A 401 -1.02 -9.20 -8.78
C GLY A 401 -0.36 -8.34 -7.68
N TRP A 402 -0.31 -7.05 -7.90
CA TRP A 402 0.35 -6.06 -7.04
C TRP A 402 -0.47 -5.72 -5.79
N ALA A 403 -0.56 -6.68 -4.86
CA ALA A 403 -1.22 -6.44 -3.57
C ALA A 403 -0.54 -5.29 -2.80
N GLY A 404 -1.35 -4.39 -2.24
CA GLY A 404 -0.89 -3.19 -1.54
C GLY A 404 -0.69 -1.97 -2.44
N PHE A 405 -0.70 -2.11 -3.75
CA PHE A 405 -0.53 -1.04 -4.73
C PHE A 405 -1.87 -0.59 -5.35
N ILE A 406 -1.84 0.57 -6.01
CA ILE A 406 -2.96 1.08 -6.82
C ILE A 406 -3.35 0.04 -7.88
N ASP A 407 -2.37 -0.65 -8.46
CA ASP A 407 -2.58 -1.68 -9.49
C ASP A 407 -3.49 -2.81 -9.01
N GLY A 408 -3.20 -3.38 -7.83
CA GLY A 408 -4.04 -4.43 -7.25
C GLY A 408 -5.44 -3.94 -6.87
N ALA A 409 -5.58 -2.66 -6.52
CA ALA A 409 -6.90 -2.07 -6.29
C ALA A 409 -7.70 -2.00 -7.60
N ILE A 410 -7.08 -1.58 -8.70
CA ILE A 410 -7.72 -1.54 -10.03
C ILE A 410 -8.03 -2.96 -10.50
N GLU A 411 -7.08 -3.92 -10.39
CA GLU A 411 -7.29 -5.34 -10.72
C GLU A 411 -8.57 -5.89 -10.09
N THR A 412 -8.68 -5.75 -8.77
CA THR A 412 -9.81 -6.30 -8.03
C THR A 412 -11.11 -5.55 -8.32
N GLY A 413 -11.03 -4.24 -8.57
CA GLY A 413 -12.14 -3.40 -8.98
C GLY A 413 -12.72 -3.82 -10.33
N LEU A 414 -11.88 -4.05 -11.34
CA LEU A 414 -12.26 -4.56 -12.66
C LEU A 414 -13.00 -5.90 -12.54
N ARG A 415 -12.42 -6.83 -11.78
CA ARG A 415 -13.00 -8.16 -11.55
C ARG A 415 -14.34 -8.08 -10.84
N ALA A 416 -14.42 -7.33 -9.75
CA ALA A 416 -15.63 -7.21 -8.94
C ALA A 416 -16.74 -6.47 -9.67
N GLY A 417 -16.45 -5.36 -10.38
CA GLY A 417 -17.42 -4.60 -11.14
C GLY A 417 -18.04 -5.41 -12.29
N ALA A 418 -17.21 -6.14 -13.04
CA ALA A 418 -17.68 -7.02 -14.12
C ALA A 418 -18.58 -8.15 -13.58
N ARG A 419 -18.16 -8.80 -12.48
CA ARG A 419 -18.93 -9.88 -11.84
C ARG A 419 -20.25 -9.36 -11.23
N ALA A 420 -20.21 -8.21 -10.56
CA ALA A 420 -21.41 -7.58 -10.01
C ALA A 420 -22.45 -7.24 -11.09
N ALA A 421 -21.99 -6.71 -12.23
CA ALA A 421 -22.89 -6.44 -13.35
C ALA A 421 -23.53 -7.70 -13.95
N ALA A 422 -22.81 -8.82 -13.97
CA ALA A 422 -23.38 -10.11 -14.37
C ALA A 422 -24.44 -10.59 -13.36
N MET A 423 -24.13 -10.55 -12.07
CA MET A 423 -25.03 -10.95 -10.99
C MET A 423 -26.27 -10.06 -10.88
N ALA A 424 -26.17 -8.77 -11.19
CA ALA A 424 -27.32 -7.84 -11.13
C ALA A 424 -28.38 -8.10 -12.20
N ARG A 425 -28.06 -8.88 -13.24
CA ARG A 425 -28.99 -9.26 -14.32
C ARG A 425 -29.79 -10.52 -14.02
N THR A 426 -29.29 -11.34 -13.11
CA THR A 426 -29.96 -12.55 -12.60
C THR A 426 -30.72 -12.25 -11.31
#